data_af8fca91eb565e55a711e933a747c5de
#
_entry.id   af8fca91eb565e55a711e933a747c5de
#
_cell.length_a   1.000
_cell.length_b   1.000
_cell.length_c   1.000
_cell.angle_alpha   90.00
_cell.angle_beta   90.00
_cell.angle_gamma   90.00
#
_symmetry.space_group_name_H-M   'P 1'
#
loop_
_entity.id
_entity.type
_entity.pdbx_description
1 polymer ?
#
loop_
_entity_poly.entity_id
_entity_poly.type
_entity_poly.pdbx_seq_one_letter_code
_entity_poly.pdbx_strand_id
1 'polypeptide(L)'
;MDIFLFFSVFSILSLPESASSEFIVQDFAVIMIIAAVMLFLTHRFKQSMVIGYLIAGMIIGPFTPPFTLIHEIETVNIFAELGIIMLLFVIGIEFPIAKLKQIGKISIIVGLTESIGTMIITFFVAQRLGFTIFDSMFLGLAMSITSTVVTIKVLEELGKIKERSSILILGVLIVEDIVAVSVLAILQSIAVAADTEEIAIIPISVSIAIALVFIGSILILGSKFLPNLIDKIGKTNDYALLLIVILGLAFGLSFIANILGLSVVIGAFLAGVLVAESRSATVAKVITIPLRDVFSALFFVSIGALVNISLIPLYIVPVIVLILTAFAVKFLLVLAV
;
A
#
# COMPACT_ATOMS: atom_id res chain seq x y z
N MET A 1 20.91 28.14 -34.13
CA MET A 1 19.73 27.66 -34.91
C MET A 1 18.89 26.65 -34.12
N ASP A 2 19.17 26.41 -32.84
CA ASP A 2 18.59 25.28 -32.09
C ASP A 2 17.67 25.66 -30.93
N ILE A 3 17.62 26.95 -30.56
CA ILE A 3 16.69 27.42 -29.50
C ILE A 3 15.27 27.64 -30.06
N PHE A 4 15.14 28.01 -31.33
CA PHE A 4 13.82 28.19 -31.98
C PHE A 4 13.08 26.86 -32.22
N LEU A 5 13.80 25.77 -32.45
CA LEU A 5 13.22 24.44 -32.56
C LEU A 5 12.71 23.92 -31.20
N PHE A 6 13.38 24.25 -30.12
CA PHE A 6 12.94 23.90 -28.77
C PHE A 6 11.64 24.61 -28.37
N PHE A 7 11.52 25.90 -28.73
CA PHE A 7 10.30 26.68 -28.51
C PHE A 7 9.14 26.30 -29.46
N SER A 8 9.41 25.87 -30.68
CA SER A 8 8.37 25.44 -31.61
C SER A 8 7.78 24.06 -31.25
N VAL A 9 8.55 23.17 -30.64
CA VAL A 9 8.04 21.93 -30.07
C VAL A 9 7.17 22.20 -28.85
N PHE A 10 7.46 23.25 -28.08
CA PHE A 10 6.63 23.66 -26.93
C PHE A 10 5.32 24.35 -27.35
N SER A 11 5.27 25.02 -28.51
CA SER A 11 4.05 25.66 -29.03
C SER A 11 3.10 24.70 -29.75
N ILE A 12 3.56 23.50 -30.12
CA ILE A 12 2.68 22.43 -30.67
C ILE A 12 1.88 21.74 -29.54
N LEU A 13 2.28 21.94 -28.27
CA LEU A 13 1.57 21.44 -27.09
C LEU A 13 0.41 22.33 -26.63
N SER A 14 0.17 23.46 -27.28
CA SER A 14 -0.99 24.33 -27.01
C SER A 14 -2.13 23.98 -27.99
N LEU A 15 -2.75 22.81 -27.85
CA LEU A 15 -4.01 22.47 -28.47
C LEU A 15 -5.19 22.87 -27.56
N PRO A 16 -6.30 23.37 -28.11
CA PRO A 16 -7.37 23.94 -27.30
C PRO A 16 -8.19 22.86 -26.58
N GLU A 17 -8.50 23.13 -25.34
CA GLU A 17 -9.61 22.62 -24.50
C GLU A 17 -10.19 21.22 -24.79
N SER A 18 -9.41 20.20 -24.48
CA SER A 18 -9.92 19.04 -23.76
C SER A 18 -9.07 18.91 -22.47
N ALA A 19 -9.38 19.71 -21.50
CA ALA A 19 -8.51 20.05 -20.36
C ALA A 19 -8.03 18.87 -19.50
N SER A 20 -8.66 17.70 -19.56
CA SER A 20 -8.35 16.58 -18.67
C SER A 20 -7.18 15.68 -19.13
N SER A 21 -6.97 15.47 -20.42
CA SER A 21 -5.94 14.54 -20.90
C SER A 21 -4.53 15.16 -20.97
N GLU A 22 -4.45 16.46 -21.20
CA GLU A 22 -3.17 17.19 -21.32
C GLU A 22 -2.48 17.32 -19.97
N PHE A 23 -3.26 17.57 -18.92
CA PHE A 23 -2.76 17.66 -17.55
C PHE A 23 -2.26 16.32 -17.01
N ILE A 24 -2.90 15.19 -17.37
CA ILE A 24 -2.47 13.85 -16.90
C ILE A 24 -1.04 13.53 -17.34
N VAL A 25 -0.68 13.82 -18.59
CA VAL A 25 0.68 13.56 -19.10
C VAL A 25 1.69 14.49 -18.46
N GLN A 26 1.32 15.76 -18.27
CA GLN A 26 2.17 16.75 -17.61
C GLN A 26 2.42 16.36 -16.16
N ASP A 27 1.37 16.07 -15.39
CA ASP A 27 1.47 15.68 -13.98
C ASP A 27 2.27 14.39 -13.82
N PHE A 28 2.06 13.40 -14.70
CA PHE A 28 2.86 12.17 -14.73
C PHE A 28 4.35 12.48 -14.94
N ALA A 29 4.68 13.34 -15.91
CA ALA A 29 6.07 13.71 -16.21
C ALA A 29 6.71 14.44 -15.03
N VAL A 30 5.99 15.39 -14.41
CA VAL A 30 6.46 16.12 -13.22
C VAL A 30 6.71 15.16 -12.06
N ILE A 31 5.76 14.28 -11.75
CA ILE A 31 5.90 13.26 -10.69
C ILE A 31 7.14 12.40 -10.94
N MET A 32 7.32 11.89 -12.17
CA MET A 32 8.43 11.00 -12.49
C MET A 32 9.79 11.70 -12.41
N ILE A 33 9.89 12.95 -12.89
CA ILE A 33 11.14 13.75 -12.80
C ILE A 33 11.52 14.00 -11.35
N ILE A 34 10.57 14.48 -10.54
CA ILE A 34 10.85 14.81 -9.13
C ILE A 34 11.11 13.54 -8.33
N ALA A 35 10.36 12.45 -8.59
CA ALA A 35 10.63 11.14 -8.00
C ALA A 35 12.05 10.66 -8.29
N ALA A 36 12.53 10.80 -9.53
CA ALA A 36 13.90 10.41 -9.91
C ALA A 36 14.96 11.25 -9.17
N VAL A 37 14.75 12.56 -9.07
CA VAL A 37 15.65 13.46 -8.33
C VAL A 37 15.68 13.07 -6.84
N MET A 38 14.53 12.86 -6.23
CA MET A 38 14.44 12.50 -4.82
C MET A 38 14.97 11.09 -4.54
N LEU A 39 14.78 10.16 -5.46
CA LEU A 39 15.39 8.82 -5.36
C LEU A 39 16.92 8.90 -5.38
N PHE A 40 17.48 9.72 -6.25
CA PHE A 40 18.93 9.97 -6.29
C PHE A 40 19.43 10.57 -4.97
N LEU A 41 18.73 11.57 -4.43
CA LEU A 41 19.08 12.23 -3.16
C LEU A 41 18.99 11.25 -1.98
N THR A 42 17.89 10.50 -1.86
CA THR A 42 17.73 9.51 -0.77
C THR A 42 18.75 8.40 -0.85
N HIS A 43 19.08 7.93 -2.05
CA HIS A 43 20.19 6.97 -2.24
C HIS A 43 21.53 7.55 -1.77
N ARG A 44 21.83 8.81 -2.13
CA ARG A 44 23.06 9.50 -1.71
C ARG A 44 23.17 9.67 -0.20
N PHE A 45 22.04 9.93 0.48
CA PHE A 45 21.96 10.10 1.94
C PHE A 45 21.65 8.81 2.70
N LYS A 46 21.59 7.65 2.03
CA LYS A 46 21.24 6.35 2.61
C LYS A 46 19.88 6.37 3.36
N GLN A 47 18.93 7.15 2.86
CA GLN A 47 17.58 7.25 3.41
C GLN A 47 16.60 6.35 2.65
N SER A 48 15.43 6.09 3.25
CA SER A 48 14.35 5.34 2.59
C SER A 48 13.83 6.07 1.36
N MET A 49 13.63 5.35 0.26
CA MET A 49 13.02 5.86 -0.98
C MET A 49 11.61 6.43 -0.72
N VAL A 50 10.85 5.78 0.15
CA VAL A 50 9.48 6.20 0.50
C VAL A 50 9.45 7.61 1.09
N ILE A 51 10.38 7.93 1.99
CA ILE A 51 10.50 9.27 2.57
C ILE A 51 10.78 10.29 1.47
N GLY A 52 11.67 9.96 0.53
CA GLY A 52 11.98 10.83 -0.60
C GLY A 52 10.77 11.12 -1.47
N TYR A 53 10.00 10.09 -1.81
CA TYR A 53 8.78 10.23 -2.61
C TYR A 53 7.70 11.06 -1.89
N LEU A 54 7.49 10.84 -0.60
CA LEU A 54 6.55 11.64 0.20
C LEU A 54 6.97 13.11 0.24
N ILE A 55 8.25 13.40 0.49
CA ILE A 55 8.77 14.78 0.47
C ILE A 55 8.65 15.39 -0.94
N ALA A 56 8.93 14.61 -2.00
CA ALA A 56 8.73 15.03 -3.37
C ALA A 56 7.29 15.53 -3.58
N GLY A 57 6.32 14.71 -3.21
CA GLY A 57 4.90 15.04 -3.30
C GLY A 57 4.53 16.29 -2.50
N MET A 58 5.00 16.39 -1.27
CA MET A 58 4.76 17.57 -0.43
C MET A 58 5.27 18.87 -1.09
N ILE A 59 6.40 18.82 -1.82
CA ILE A 59 6.98 20.00 -2.49
C ILE A 59 6.15 20.41 -3.70
N ILE A 60 5.71 19.47 -4.53
CA ILE A 60 5.04 19.75 -5.82
C ILE A 60 3.52 19.79 -5.72
N GLY A 61 2.98 19.40 -4.57
CA GLY A 61 1.54 19.28 -4.34
C GLY A 61 0.81 20.63 -4.32
N PRO A 62 -0.52 20.59 -4.45
CA PRO A 62 -1.36 21.79 -4.55
C PRO A 62 -1.38 22.63 -3.25
N PHE A 63 -0.94 22.06 -2.14
CA PHE A 63 -0.95 22.71 -0.82
C PHE A 63 0.38 23.39 -0.44
N THR A 64 1.33 23.49 -1.37
CA THR A 64 2.68 24.03 -1.09
C THR A 64 3.06 25.16 -2.06
N PRO A 65 2.48 26.38 -1.93
CA PRO A 65 2.92 27.50 -2.75
C PRO A 65 4.38 27.88 -2.41
N PRO A 66 5.21 28.37 -3.38
CA PRO A 66 4.85 28.74 -4.76
C PRO A 66 5.03 27.61 -5.79
N PHE A 67 5.41 26.39 -5.39
CA PHE A 67 5.81 25.32 -6.29
C PHE A 67 4.67 24.34 -6.61
N THR A 68 3.42 24.83 -6.67
CA THR A 68 2.27 24.03 -7.09
C THR A 68 2.42 23.60 -8.56
N LEU A 69 3.08 22.48 -8.79
CA LEU A 69 3.31 21.94 -10.14
C LEU A 69 2.21 20.96 -10.55
N ILE A 70 1.50 20.41 -9.59
CA ILE A 70 0.32 19.55 -9.80
C ILE A 70 -0.93 20.38 -9.55
N HIS A 71 -1.81 20.42 -10.53
CA HIS A 71 -2.99 21.29 -10.51
C HIS A 71 -4.28 20.51 -10.20
N GLU A 72 -4.37 19.24 -10.58
CA GLU A 72 -5.58 18.45 -10.45
C GLU A 72 -5.43 17.35 -9.40
N ILE A 73 -6.22 17.47 -8.31
CA ILE A 73 -6.28 16.45 -7.24
C ILE A 73 -6.84 15.12 -7.77
N GLU A 74 -7.72 15.16 -8.77
CA GLU A 74 -8.30 13.97 -9.38
C GLU A 74 -7.22 13.10 -10.06
N THR A 75 -6.31 13.72 -10.81
CA THR A 75 -5.16 13.04 -11.42
C THR A 75 -4.25 12.40 -10.39
N VAL A 76 -4.01 13.12 -9.27
CA VAL A 76 -3.23 12.58 -8.14
C VAL A 76 -3.88 11.34 -7.55
N ASN A 77 -5.21 11.35 -7.37
CA ASN A 77 -5.95 10.21 -6.84
C ASN A 77 -5.90 9.00 -7.78
N ILE A 78 -6.01 9.21 -9.10
CA ILE A 78 -5.87 8.13 -10.10
C ILE A 78 -4.48 7.47 -9.99
N PHE A 79 -3.41 8.27 -9.93
CA PHE A 79 -2.05 7.74 -9.80
C PHE A 79 -1.83 7.02 -8.46
N ALA A 80 -2.41 7.54 -7.38
CA ALA A 80 -2.38 6.87 -6.08
C ALA A 80 -3.09 5.52 -6.14
N GLU A 81 -4.27 5.45 -6.77
CA GLU A 81 -5.05 4.21 -6.90
C GLU A 81 -4.32 3.15 -7.74
N LEU A 82 -3.81 3.53 -8.91
CA LEU A 82 -3.01 2.63 -9.74
C LEU A 82 -1.74 2.15 -9.00
N GLY A 83 -1.11 3.07 -8.28
CA GLY A 83 0.10 2.78 -7.50
C GLY A 83 -0.16 1.79 -6.38
N ILE A 84 -1.23 1.97 -5.60
CA ILE A 84 -1.55 1.08 -4.50
C ILE A 84 -1.97 -0.31 -4.97
N ILE A 85 -2.70 -0.42 -6.10
CA ILE A 85 -3.04 -1.71 -6.70
C ILE A 85 -1.77 -2.51 -7.00
N MET A 86 -0.81 -1.89 -7.69
CA MET A 86 0.44 -2.56 -8.03
C MET A 86 1.31 -2.88 -6.82
N LEU A 87 1.36 -1.98 -5.84
CA LEU A 87 2.11 -2.20 -4.60
C LEU A 87 1.55 -3.40 -3.82
N LEU A 88 0.24 -3.42 -3.59
CA LEU A 88 -0.42 -4.48 -2.83
C LEU A 88 -0.44 -5.81 -3.57
N PHE A 89 -0.53 -5.78 -4.90
CA PHE A 89 -0.38 -6.97 -5.73
C PHE A 89 0.99 -7.64 -5.53
N VAL A 90 2.08 -6.87 -5.58
CA VAL A 90 3.43 -7.44 -5.39
C VAL A 90 3.65 -7.88 -3.94
N ILE A 91 3.14 -7.15 -2.97
CA ILE A 91 3.12 -7.61 -1.57
C ILE A 91 2.38 -8.94 -1.48
N GLY A 92 1.23 -9.09 -2.13
CA GLY A 92 0.50 -10.35 -2.20
C GLY A 92 1.31 -11.50 -2.79
N ILE A 93 2.12 -11.28 -3.84
CA ILE A 93 3.02 -12.31 -4.40
C ILE A 93 4.07 -12.75 -3.37
N GLU A 94 4.48 -11.88 -2.47
CA GLU A 94 5.45 -12.21 -1.41
C GLU A 94 4.82 -13.05 -0.28
N PHE A 95 3.49 -13.24 -0.32
CA PHE A 95 2.66 -13.84 0.72
C PHE A 95 2.08 -15.21 0.33
N PRO A 96 2.91 -16.26 0.11
CA PRO A 96 2.39 -17.60 -0.17
C PRO A 96 1.71 -18.19 1.09
N ILE A 97 0.49 -18.70 0.93
CA ILE A 97 -0.29 -19.35 2.02
C ILE A 97 0.50 -20.49 2.67
N ALA A 98 1.38 -21.15 1.91
CA ALA A 98 2.24 -22.20 2.41
C ALA A 98 3.21 -21.75 3.53
N LYS A 99 3.65 -20.49 3.51
CA LYS A 99 4.48 -19.93 4.60
C LYS A 99 3.72 -19.79 5.91
N LEU A 100 2.40 -19.56 5.86
CA LEU A 100 1.55 -19.48 7.05
C LEU A 100 1.59 -20.78 7.87
N LYS A 101 1.71 -21.93 7.20
CA LYS A 101 1.81 -23.24 7.88
C LYS A 101 3.12 -23.44 8.65
N GLN A 102 4.14 -22.66 8.34
CA GLN A 102 5.47 -22.72 8.98
C GLN A 102 5.58 -21.77 10.17
N ILE A 103 4.63 -20.83 10.34
CA ILE A 103 4.61 -19.89 11.46
C ILE A 103 4.35 -20.66 12.75
N GLY A 104 5.25 -20.54 13.72
CA GLY A 104 5.11 -21.16 15.02
C GLY A 104 3.95 -20.57 15.82
N LYS A 105 3.33 -21.37 16.70
CA LYS A 105 2.24 -20.90 17.57
C LYS A 105 2.60 -19.64 18.37
N ILE A 106 3.86 -19.53 18.80
CA ILE A 106 4.37 -18.37 19.55
C ILE A 106 4.26 -17.10 18.70
N SER A 107 4.73 -17.14 17.44
CA SER A 107 4.62 -15.96 16.55
C SER A 107 3.18 -15.53 16.30
N ILE A 108 2.24 -16.49 16.22
CA ILE A 108 0.81 -16.18 16.06
C ILE A 108 0.28 -15.50 17.31
N ILE A 109 0.57 -16.02 18.50
CA ILE A 109 0.08 -15.45 19.76
C ILE A 109 0.67 -14.06 19.97
N VAL A 110 1.99 -13.91 19.84
CA VAL A 110 2.66 -12.62 19.98
C VAL A 110 2.15 -11.61 18.97
N GLY A 111 2.10 -11.98 17.67
CA GLY A 111 1.67 -11.09 16.60
C GLY A 111 0.21 -10.64 16.76
N LEU A 112 -0.70 -11.54 17.10
CA LEU A 112 -2.10 -11.18 17.37
C LEU A 112 -2.23 -10.27 18.62
N THR A 113 -1.53 -10.61 19.71
CA THR A 113 -1.60 -9.82 20.95
C THR A 113 -1.03 -8.43 20.73
N GLU A 114 0.11 -8.35 20.05
CA GLU A 114 0.80 -7.10 19.77
C GLU A 114 0.02 -6.23 18.79
N SER A 115 -0.42 -6.76 17.65
CA SER A 115 -1.19 -6.00 16.66
C SER A 115 -2.52 -5.50 17.23
N ILE A 116 -3.33 -6.39 17.81
CA ILE A 116 -4.64 -6.04 18.34
C ILE A 116 -4.51 -5.13 19.55
N GLY A 117 -3.57 -5.42 20.46
CA GLY A 117 -3.33 -4.62 21.64
C GLY A 117 -2.85 -3.21 21.29
N THR A 118 -1.90 -3.08 20.36
CA THR A 118 -1.44 -1.76 19.88
C THR A 118 -2.56 -0.99 19.19
N MET A 119 -3.34 -1.66 18.35
CA MET A 119 -4.48 -1.05 17.66
C MET A 119 -5.51 -0.49 18.67
N ILE A 120 -5.90 -1.28 19.67
CA ILE A 120 -6.89 -0.87 20.68
C ILE A 120 -6.37 0.29 21.54
N ILE A 121 -5.15 0.19 22.05
CA ILE A 121 -4.59 1.22 22.93
C ILE A 121 -4.40 2.52 22.15
N THR A 122 -3.85 2.46 20.93
CA THR A 122 -3.67 3.64 20.08
C THR A 122 -5.00 4.26 19.70
N PHE A 123 -6.04 3.46 19.43
CA PHE A 123 -7.40 3.95 19.20
C PHE A 123 -7.88 4.83 20.34
N PHE A 124 -7.79 4.36 21.60
CA PHE A 124 -8.23 5.15 22.75
C PHE A 124 -7.37 6.40 22.99
N VAL A 125 -6.06 6.33 22.74
CA VAL A 125 -5.17 7.49 22.83
C VAL A 125 -5.53 8.51 21.77
N ALA A 126 -5.79 8.09 20.52
CA ALA A 126 -6.21 8.98 19.43
C ALA A 126 -7.53 9.69 19.77
N GLN A 127 -8.50 8.97 20.32
CA GLN A 127 -9.76 9.58 20.78
C GLN A 127 -9.54 10.63 21.89
N ARG A 128 -8.61 10.39 22.81
CA ARG A 128 -8.26 11.38 23.86
C ARG A 128 -7.54 12.60 23.30
N LEU A 129 -6.89 12.47 22.15
CA LEU A 129 -6.28 13.58 21.40
C LEU A 129 -7.28 14.35 20.55
N GLY A 130 -8.57 13.95 20.51
CA GLY A 130 -9.64 14.64 19.80
C GLY A 130 -9.89 14.18 18.37
N PHE A 131 -9.31 13.05 17.96
CA PHE A 131 -9.61 12.47 16.65
C PHE A 131 -11.00 11.82 16.63
N THR A 132 -11.63 11.79 15.43
CA THR A 132 -12.91 11.11 15.26
C THR A 132 -12.78 9.59 15.49
N ILE A 133 -13.90 8.90 15.63
CA ILE A 133 -13.90 7.43 15.78
C ILE A 133 -13.22 6.76 14.59
N PHE A 134 -13.54 7.19 13.36
CA PHE A 134 -12.94 6.64 12.15
C PHE A 134 -11.45 6.92 12.07
N ASP A 135 -11.02 8.17 12.28
CA ASP A 135 -9.60 8.51 12.30
C ASP A 135 -8.84 7.69 13.34
N SER A 136 -9.44 7.52 14.54
CA SER A 136 -8.85 6.74 15.62
C SER A 136 -8.70 5.25 15.26
N MET A 137 -9.66 4.68 14.53
CA MET A 137 -9.58 3.29 14.03
C MET A 137 -8.43 3.14 13.02
N PHE A 138 -8.34 4.03 12.04
CA PHE A 138 -7.27 4.00 11.04
C PHE A 138 -5.90 4.29 11.65
N LEU A 139 -5.79 5.25 12.59
CA LEU A 139 -4.55 5.52 13.32
C LEU A 139 -4.14 4.32 14.18
N GLY A 140 -5.08 3.67 14.87
CA GLY A 140 -4.83 2.45 15.63
C GLY A 140 -4.27 1.35 14.75
N LEU A 141 -4.87 1.11 13.58
CA LEU A 141 -4.39 0.15 12.60
C LEU A 141 -3.00 0.53 12.08
N ALA A 142 -2.80 1.77 11.66
CA ALA A 142 -1.52 2.22 11.11
C ALA A 142 -0.38 2.06 12.11
N MET A 143 -0.60 2.37 13.39
CA MET A 143 0.41 2.23 14.45
C MET A 143 0.65 0.77 14.86
N SER A 144 -0.25 -0.15 14.54
CA SER A 144 -0.07 -1.57 14.85
C SER A 144 0.87 -2.30 13.89
N ILE A 145 1.18 -1.72 12.75
CA ILE A 145 1.99 -2.36 11.68
C ILE A 145 3.47 -2.03 11.86
N THR A 146 4.33 -3.04 11.68
CA THR A 146 5.80 -2.88 11.68
C THR A 146 6.34 -3.15 10.28
N SER A 147 7.32 -2.35 9.82
CA SER A 147 7.91 -2.54 8.50
C SER A 147 8.78 -3.80 8.42
N THR A 148 8.29 -4.81 7.72
CA THR A 148 8.98 -6.07 7.45
C THR A 148 10.33 -5.83 6.74
N VAL A 149 10.36 -4.92 5.75
CA VAL A 149 11.57 -4.61 4.98
C VAL A 149 12.65 -3.99 5.86
N VAL A 150 12.29 -3.02 6.71
CA VAL A 150 13.25 -2.38 7.63
C VAL A 150 13.78 -3.40 8.63
N THR A 151 12.92 -4.22 9.20
CA THR A 151 13.30 -5.24 10.18
C THR A 151 14.27 -6.27 9.57
N ILE A 152 13.98 -6.78 8.37
CA ILE A 152 14.89 -7.71 7.66
C ILE A 152 16.26 -7.07 7.46
N LYS A 153 16.29 -5.82 6.96
CA LYS A 153 17.53 -5.11 6.71
C LYS A 153 18.37 -4.92 7.97
N VAL A 154 17.73 -4.54 9.08
CA VAL A 154 18.41 -4.42 10.37
C VAL A 154 18.96 -5.77 10.86
N LEU A 155 18.18 -6.86 10.73
CA LEU A 155 18.63 -8.19 11.11
C LEU A 155 19.81 -8.70 10.24
N GLU A 156 19.83 -8.35 8.96
CA GLU A 156 20.93 -8.64 8.05
C GLU A 156 22.19 -7.85 8.42
N GLU A 157 22.06 -6.54 8.68
CA GLU A 157 23.18 -5.67 9.11
C GLU A 157 23.79 -6.13 10.46
N LEU A 158 22.95 -6.66 11.36
CA LEU A 158 23.40 -7.24 12.61
C LEU A 158 23.98 -8.68 12.47
N GLY A 159 23.89 -9.28 11.29
CA GLY A 159 24.31 -10.67 11.04
C GLY A 159 23.43 -11.73 11.72
N LYS A 160 22.22 -11.36 12.17
CA LYS A 160 21.34 -12.19 13.01
C LYS A 160 20.16 -12.82 12.27
N ILE A 161 20.06 -12.64 10.96
CA ILE A 161 18.89 -13.10 10.15
C ILE A 161 18.54 -14.59 10.32
N LYS A 162 19.56 -15.43 10.64
CA LYS A 162 19.40 -16.88 10.81
C LYS A 162 19.17 -17.32 12.26
N GLU A 163 19.17 -16.41 13.21
CA GLU A 163 18.91 -16.73 14.61
C GLU A 163 17.43 -17.14 14.82
N ARG A 164 17.18 -17.99 15.81
CA ARG A 164 15.82 -18.43 16.14
C ARG A 164 14.90 -17.26 16.53
N SER A 165 15.42 -16.27 17.23
CA SER A 165 14.71 -15.02 17.56
C SER A 165 14.27 -14.27 16.31
N SER A 166 15.15 -14.16 15.30
CA SER A 166 14.82 -13.49 14.04
C SER A 166 13.75 -14.23 13.25
N ILE A 167 13.76 -15.56 13.27
CA ILE A 167 12.70 -16.36 12.63
C ILE A 167 11.36 -16.12 13.32
N LEU A 168 11.34 -16.00 14.67
CA LEU A 168 10.13 -15.66 15.41
C LEU A 168 9.65 -14.25 15.08
N ILE A 169 10.55 -13.26 15.05
CA ILE A 169 10.22 -11.88 14.66
C ILE A 169 9.60 -11.85 13.26
N LEU A 170 10.23 -12.51 12.27
CA LEU A 170 9.67 -12.58 10.93
C LEU A 170 8.29 -13.25 10.90
N GLY A 171 8.07 -14.25 11.75
CA GLY A 171 6.75 -14.86 11.93
C GLY A 171 5.72 -13.90 12.51
N VAL A 172 6.10 -13.07 13.49
CA VAL A 172 5.24 -12.02 14.07
C VAL A 172 4.86 -11.01 13.01
N LEU A 173 5.84 -10.50 12.23
CA LEU A 173 5.58 -9.53 11.16
C LEU A 173 4.61 -10.06 10.11
N ILE A 174 4.70 -11.34 9.75
CA ILE A 174 3.73 -11.95 8.84
C ILE A 174 2.32 -11.95 9.45
N VAL A 175 2.19 -12.20 10.74
CA VAL A 175 0.88 -12.15 11.43
C VAL A 175 0.35 -10.71 11.48
N GLU A 176 1.20 -9.73 11.80
CA GLU A 176 0.85 -8.30 11.75
C GLU A 176 0.31 -7.90 10.38
N ASP A 177 1.00 -8.29 9.28
CA ASP A 177 0.59 -7.96 7.92
C ASP A 177 -0.78 -8.57 7.56
N ILE A 178 -1.04 -9.81 8.00
CA ILE A 178 -2.35 -10.46 7.79
C ILE A 178 -3.45 -9.75 8.56
N VAL A 179 -3.21 -9.43 9.83
CA VAL A 179 -4.15 -8.67 10.66
C VAL A 179 -4.42 -7.30 10.04
N ALA A 180 -3.36 -6.62 9.61
CA ALA A 180 -3.46 -5.30 9.00
C ALA A 180 -4.35 -5.30 7.75
N VAL A 181 -4.10 -6.20 6.80
CA VAL A 181 -4.90 -6.30 5.56
C VAL A 181 -6.34 -6.69 5.88
N SER A 182 -6.55 -7.62 6.83
CA SER A 182 -7.90 -8.06 7.22
C SER A 182 -8.70 -6.94 7.89
N VAL A 183 -8.09 -6.21 8.81
CA VAL A 183 -8.74 -5.09 9.51
C VAL A 183 -8.95 -3.92 8.56
N LEU A 184 -7.99 -3.61 7.68
CA LEU A 184 -8.13 -2.56 6.67
C LEU A 184 -9.34 -2.82 5.76
N ALA A 185 -9.51 -4.08 5.32
CA ALA A 185 -10.66 -4.49 4.52
C ALA A 185 -12.00 -4.22 5.24
N ILE A 186 -12.06 -4.53 6.53
CA ILE A 186 -13.26 -4.28 7.35
C ILE A 186 -13.49 -2.78 7.53
N LEU A 187 -12.46 -2.00 7.90
CA LEU A 187 -12.58 -0.57 8.14
C LEU A 187 -13.00 0.19 6.88
N GLN A 188 -12.47 -0.18 5.72
CA GLN A 188 -12.86 0.44 4.45
C GLN A 188 -14.32 0.12 4.10
N SER A 189 -14.77 -1.12 4.33
CA SER A 189 -16.18 -1.49 4.12
C SER A 189 -17.12 -0.70 5.05
N ILE A 190 -16.70 -0.45 6.30
CA ILE A 190 -17.46 0.37 7.25
C ILE A 190 -17.46 1.84 6.81
N ALA A 191 -16.34 2.37 6.35
CA ALA A 191 -16.22 3.77 5.91
C ALA A 191 -17.14 4.05 4.70
N VAL A 192 -17.15 3.15 3.71
CA VAL A 192 -18.05 3.27 2.55
C VAL A 192 -19.53 3.20 2.97
N ALA A 193 -19.88 2.34 3.93
CA ALA A 193 -21.26 2.25 4.44
C ALA A 193 -21.67 3.50 5.26
N ALA A 194 -20.72 4.20 5.88
CA ALA A 194 -21.00 5.39 6.69
C ALA A 194 -21.20 6.65 5.84
N ASP A 195 -20.64 6.72 4.65
CA ASP A 195 -20.84 7.84 3.70
C ASP A 195 -22.26 7.88 3.09
N THR A 196 -23.00 6.77 3.14
CA THR A 196 -24.40 6.71 2.75
C THR A 196 -25.28 7.06 3.94
N GLU A 197 -25.54 8.30 4.25
CA GLU A 197 -26.35 8.93 5.31
C GLU A 197 -27.25 8.04 6.25
N GLU A 198 -27.30 6.75 6.05
CA GLU A 198 -27.96 5.75 6.87
C GLU A 198 -26.91 4.83 7.54
N ILE A 199 -26.42 5.22 8.72
CA ILE A 199 -25.64 4.30 9.58
C ILE A 199 -26.62 3.27 10.17
N ALA A 200 -27.02 2.31 9.36
CA ALA A 200 -27.78 1.18 9.82
C ALA A 200 -26.81 -0.03 10.03
N ILE A 201 -26.95 -0.75 11.12
CA ILE A 201 -26.20 -1.97 11.42
C ILE A 201 -26.32 -3.01 10.28
N ILE A 202 -27.45 -3.02 9.57
CA ILE A 202 -27.76 -3.91 8.46
C ILE A 202 -26.79 -3.69 7.25
N PRO A 203 -26.56 -2.46 6.74
CA PRO A 203 -25.58 -2.23 5.68
C PRO A 203 -24.14 -2.67 6.07
N ILE A 204 -23.71 -2.40 7.30
CA ILE A 204 -22.39 -2.79 7.79
C ILE A 204 -22.23 -4.32 7.81
N SER A 205 -23.22 -5.04 8.33
CA SER A 205 -23.18 -6.52 8.38
C SER A 205 -23.19 -7.15 6.98
N VAL A 206 -23.94 -6.56 6.05
CA VAL A 206 -23.97 -6.99 4.64
C VAL A 206 -22.61 -6.72 3.97
N SER A 207 -22.02 -5.56 4.18
CA SER A 207 -20.68 -5.22 3.62
C SER A 207 -19.60 -6.18 4.13
N ILE A 208 -19.62 -6.50 5.43
CA ILE A 208 -18.71 -7.48 6.02
C ILE A 208 -18.97 -8.88 5.42
N ALA A 209 -20.23 -9.29 5.26
CA ALA A 209 -20.56 -10.57 4.66
C ALA A 209 -20.10 -10.66 3.20
N ILE A 210 -20.28 -9.60 2.40
CA ILE A 210 -19.78 -9.52 1.03
C ILE A 210 -18.25 -9.65 1.00
N ALA A 211 -17.54 -8.94 1.89
CA ALA A 211 -16.10 -9.03 1.98
C ALA A 211 -15.63 -10.45 2.31
N LEU A 212 -16.24 -11.09 3.30
CA LEU A 212 -15.90 -12.47 3.69
C LEU A 212 -16.21 -13.49 2.59
N VAL A 213 -17.34 -13.35 1.90
CA VAL A 213 -17.70 -14.20 0.76
C VAL A 213 -16.76 -13.97 -0.40
N PHE A 214 -16.41 -12.73 -0.72
CA PHE A 214 -15.45 -12.39 -1.78
C PHE A 214 -14.08 -12.99 -1.48
N ILE A 215 -13.51 -12.72 -0.32
CA ILE A 215 -12.21 -13.25 0.10
C ILE A 215 -12.24 -14.79 0.11
N GLY A 216 -13.25 -15.38 0.73
CA GLY A 216 -13.40 -16.83 0.80
C GLY A 216 -13.54 -17.49 -0.58
N SER A 217 -14.33 -16.91 -1.48
CA SER A 217 -14.50 -17.42 -2.84
C SER A 217 -13.19 -17.36 -3.64
N ILE A 218 -12.47 -16.25 -3.55
CA ILE A 218 -11.17 -16.07 -4.23
C ILE A 218 -10.14 -17.07 -3.66
N LEU A 219 -10.04 -17.23 -2.35
CA LEU A 219 -9.09 -18.16 -1.74
C LEU A 219 -9.43 -19.63 -2.02
N ILE A 220 -10.70 -20.01 -2.05
CA ILE A 220 -11.11 -21.40 -2.26
C ILE A 220 -11.13 -21.75 -3.76
N LEU A 221 -11.82 -20.96 -4.57
CA LEU A 221 -11.96 -21.22 -6.01
C LEU A 221 -10.75 -20.74 -6.79
N GLY A 222 -10.26 -19.54 -6.49
CA GLY A 222 -9.12 -18.93 -7.16
C GLY A 222 -7.85 -19.75 -6.99
N SER A 223 -7.54 -20.20 -5.76
CA SER A 223 -6.36 -21.04 -5.50
C SER A 223 -6.35 -22.38 -6.22
N LYS A 224 -7.52 -22.88 -6.61
CA LYS A 224 -7.66 -24.14 -7.33
C LYS A 224 -7.42 -24.00 -8.85
N PHE A 225 -7.84 -22.88 -9.44
CA PHE A 225 -7.86 -22.71 -10.91
C PHE A 225 -6.73 -21.78 -11.40
N LEU A 226 -6.53 -20.65 -10.75
CA LEU A 226 -5.64 -19.60 -11.23
C LEU A 226 -4.14 -19.98 -11.22
N PRO A 227 -3.59 -20.65 -10.19
CA PRO A 227 -2.19 -21.08 -10.23
C PRO A 227 -1.88 -21.99 -11.41
N ASN A 228 -2.80 -22.92 -11.75
CA ASN A 228 -2.64 -23.81 -12.89
C ASN A 228 -2.65 -23.05 -14.23
N LEU A 229 -3.50 -22.03 -14.36
CA LEU A 229 -3.54 -21.16 -15.54
C LEU A 229 -2.23 -20.38 -15.68
N ILE A 230 -1.75 -19.77 -14.59
CA ILE A 230 -0.49 -19.03 -14.55
C ILE A 230 0.69 -19.94 -14.89
N ASP A 231 0.72 -21.15 -14.37
CA ASP A 231 1.75 -22.14 -14.66
C ASP A 231 1.73 -22.59 -16.14
N LYS A 232 0.54 -22.74 -16.72
CA LYS A 232 0.42 -23.06 -18.16
C LYS A 232 0.97 -21.95 -19.04
N ILE A 233 0.72 -20.70 -18.67
CA ILE A 233 1.25 -19.54 -19.37
C ILE A 233 2.75 -19.40 -19.11
N GLY A 234 3.23 -19.58 -17.89
CA GLY A 234 4.65 -19.54 -17.57
C GLY A 234 5.51 -20.57 -18.35
N LYS A 235 4.92 -21.71 -18.72
CA LYS A 235 5.59 -22.71 -19.57
C LYS A 235 5.83 -22.27 -21.02
N THR A 236 5.15 -21.22 -21.48
CA THR A 236 5.40 -20.69 -22.84
C THR A 236 6.71 -19.93 -22.95
N ASN A 237 7.34 -19.60 -21.83
CA ASN A 237 8.53 -18.74 -21.72
C ASN A 237 8.34 -17.33 -22.33
N ASP A 238 7.10 -16.93 -22.55
CA ASP A 238 6.75 -15.57 -22.98
C ASP A 238 6.47 -14.70 -21.75
N TYR A 239 7.47 -13.93 -21.35
CA TYR A 239 7.39 -13.03 -20.18
C TYR A 239 6.39 -11.89 -20.37
N ALA A 240 6.19 -11.43 -21.63
CA ALA A 240 5.22 -10.37 -21.90
C ALA A 240 3.79 -10.89 -21.73
N LEU A 241 3.50 -12.09 -22.25
CA LEU A 241 2.21 -12.74 -22.05
C LEU A 241 1.93 -13.00 -20.56
N LEU A 242 2.91 -13.53 -19.83
CA LEU A 242 2.78 -13.77 -18.39
C LEU A 242 2.51 -12.46 -17.64
N LEU A 243 3.26 -11.40 -17.94
CA LEU A 243 3.08 -10.09 -17.33
C LEU A 243 1.69 -9.52 -17.55
N ILE A 244 1.20 -9.54 -18.80
CA ILE A 244 -0.14 -9.03 -19.14
C ILE A 244 -1.23 -9.80 -18.40
N VAL A 245 -1.10 -11.13 -18.29
CA VAL A 245 -2.09 -11.97 -17.61
C VAL A 245 -2.12 -11.68 -16.11
N ILE A 246 -0.96 -11.57 -15.45
CA ILE A 246 -0.92 -11.28 -14.01
C ILE A 246 -1.37 -9.85 -13.69
N LEU A 247 -1.08 -8.88 -14.56
CA LEU A 247 -1.63 -7.53 -14.44
C LEU A 247 -3.14 -7.51 -14.65
N GLY A 248 -3.63 -8.23 -15.67
CA GLY A 248 -5.06 -8.41 -15.89
C GLY A 248 -5.77 -9.03 -14.69
N LEU A 249 -5.11 -9.97 -14.00
CA LEU A 249 -5.62 -10.54 -12.76
C LEU A 249 -5.64 -9.51 -11.62
N ALA A 250 -4.55 -8.74 -11.46
CA ALA A 250 -4.44 -7.71 -10.42
C ALA A 250 -5.53 -6.65 -10.56
N PHE A 251 -5.60 -6.01 -11.72
CA PHE A 251 -6.60 -4.98 -12.00
C PHE A 251 -8.02 -5.54 -12.10
N GLY A 252 -8.20 -6.74 -12.66
CA GLY A 252 -9.50 -7.39 -12.78
C GLY A 252 -10.12 -7.73 -11.43
N LEU A 253 -9.37 -8.31 -10.49
CA LEU A 253 -9.86 -8.57 -9.15
C LEU A 253 -10.06 -7.29 -8.33
N SER A 254 -9.22 -6.27 -8.54
CA SER A 254 -9.42 -4.93 -7.95
C SER A 254 -10.73 -4.30 -8.44
N PHE A 255 -11.01 -4.39 -9.74
CA PHE A 255 -12.25 -3.90 -10.33
C PHE A 255 -13.48 -4.64 -9.80
N ILE A 256 -13.43 -5.98 -9.69
CA ILE A 256 -14.53 -6.77 -9.12
C ILE A 256 -14.74 -6.39 -7.65
N ALA A 257 -13.67 -6.22 -6.86
CA ALA A 257 -13.77 -5.76 -5.49
C ALA A 257 -14.48 -4.41 -5.40
N ASN A 258 -14.10 -3.45 -6.27
CA ASN A 258 -14.72 -2.12 -6.34
C ASN A 258 -16.23 -2.18 -6.66
N ILE A 259 -16.65 -2.97 -7.64
CA ILE A 259 -18.07 -3.16 -7.98
C ILE A 259 -18.87 -3.71 -6.78
N LEU A 260 -18.24 -4.54 -5.95
CA LEU A 260 -18.86 -5.10 -4.74
C LEU A 260 -18.85 -4.12 -3.55
N GLY A 261 -18.41 -2.88 -3.74
CA GLY A 261 -18.26 -1.88 -2.69
C GLY A 261 -17.08 -2.16 -1.73
N LEU A 262 -16.13 -2.99 -2.17
CA LEU A 262 -14.91 -3.27 -1.42
C LEU A 262 -13.75 -2.44 -1.98
N SER A 263 -12.72 -2.27 -1.16
CA SER A 263 -11.50 -1.58 -1.63
C SER A 263 -10.79 -2.35 -2.76
N VAL A 264 -10.30 -1.60 -3.75
CA VAL A 264 -9.44 -2.11 -4.82
C VAL A 264 -8.18 -2.81 -4.29
N VAL A 265 -7.71 -2.38 -3.13
CA VAL A 265 -6.55 -2.93 -2.40
C VAL A 265 -6.72 -4.42 -2.09
N ILE A 266 -7.93 -4.82 -1.66
CA ILE A 266 -8.24 -6.22 -1.33
C ILE A 266 -8.12 -7.10 -2.56
N GLY A 267 -8.71 -6.65 -3.68
CA GLY A 267 -8.64 -7.37 -4.95
C GLY A 267 -7.21 -7.56 -5.44
N ALA A 268 -6.42 -6.47 -5.41
CA ALA A 268 -5.01 -6.49 -5.78
C ALA A 268 -4.18 -7.46 -4.93
N PHE A 269 -4.31 -7.38 -3.61
CA PHE A 269 -3.60 -8.26 -2.68
C PHE A 269 -3.95 -9.73 -2.90
N LEU A 270 -5.24 -10.06 -3.02
CA LEU A 270 -5.68 -11.43 -3.27
C LEU A 270 -5.18 -11.95 -4.63
N ALA A 271 -5.16 -11.11 -5.66
CA ALA A 271 -4.55 -11.47 -6.94
C ALA A 271 -3.08 -11.88 -6.76
N GLY A 272 -2.32 -11.10 -6.00
CA GLY A 272 -0.93 -11.40 -5.69
C GLY A 272 -0.77 -12.73 -4.94
N VAL A 273 -1.60 -12.97 -3.92
CA VAL A 273 -1.61 -14.24 -3.15
C VAL A 273 -1.88 -15.45 -4.06
N LEU A 274 -2.79 -15.33 -5.02
CA LEU A 274 -3.07 -16.39 -5.98
C LEU A 274 -1.89 -16.66 -6.93
N VAL A 275 -1.19 -15.59 -7.36
CA VAL A 275 0.04 -15.72 -8.15
C VAL A 275 1.13 -16.39 -7.33
N ALA A 276 1.23 -16.08 -6.02
CA ALA A 276 2.20 -16.69 -5.10
C ALA A 276 2.07 -18.22 -4.97
N GLU A 277 0.89 -18.77 -5.17
CA GLU A 277 0.62 -20.21 -5.11
C GLU A 277 1.03 -20.95 -6.40
N SER A 278 1.37 -20.22 -7.48
CA SER A 278 1.83 -20.81 -8.73
C SER A 278 3.32 -21.18 -8.68
N ARG A 279 3.74 -22.15 -9.49
CA ARG A 279 5.16 -22.50 -9.68
C ARG A 279 5.92 -21.38 -10.39
N SER A 280 5.21 -20.55 -11.14
CA SER A 280 5.74 -19.40 -11.86
C SER A 280 5.86 -18.13 -10.99
N ALA A 281 5.53 -18.21 -9.68
CA ALA A 281 5.54 -17.07 -8.75
C ALA A 281 6.89 -16.32 -8.72
N THR A 282 8.01 -17.03 -8.76
CA THR A 282 9.35 -16.41 -8.76
C THR A 282 9.57 -15.58 -10.03
N VAL A 283 9.18 -16.09 -11.19
CA VAL A 283 9.28 -15.36 -12.46
C VAL A 283 8.32 -14.17 -12.45
N ALA A 284 7.06 -14.39 -12.04
CA ALA A 284 6.06 -13.34 -11.90
C ALA A 284 6.57 -12.19 -11.01
N LYS A 285 7.17 -12.51 -9.86
CA LYS A 285 7.77 -11.52 -8.98
C LYS A 285 8.86 -10.71 -9.68
N VAL A 286 9.81 -11.38 -10.36
CA VAL A 286 10.93 -10.70 -11.02
C VAL A 286 10.47 -9.74 -12.10
N ILE A 287 9.50 -10.14 -12.93
CA ILE A 287 9.01 -9.30 -14.04
C ILE A 287 8.11 -8.15 -13.57
N THR A 288 7.51 -8.23 -12.36
CA THR A 288 6.66 -7.17 -11.81
C THR A 288 7.41 -6.15 -10.94
N ILE A 289 8.62 -6.47 -10.45
CA ILE A 289 9.41 -5.56 -9.60
C ILE A 289 9.62 -4.17 -10.25
N PRO A 290 10.06 -4.05 -11.52
CA PRO A 290 10.26 -2.74 -12.13
C PRO A 290 8.97 -1.91 -12.20
N LEU A 291 7.84 -2.55 -12.49
CA LEU A 291 6.54 -1.88 -12.49
C LEU A 291 6.12 -1.45 -11.10
N ARG A 292 6.28 -2.32 -10.09
CA ARG A 292 6.05 -1.96 -8.69
C ARG A 292 6.83 -0.70 -8.32
N ASP A 293 8.09 -0.60 -8.70
CA ASP A 293 8.95 0.53 -8.32
C ASP A 293 8.44 1.84 -8.95
N VAL A 294 8.04 1.82 -10.23
CA VAL A 294 7.42 2.98 -10.92
C VAL A 294 6.09 3.35 -10.25
N PHE A 295 5.20 2.39 -10.06
CA PHE A 295 3.89 2.63 -9.46
C PHE A 295 3.96 3.00 -7.98
N SER A 296 4.97 2.50 -7.25
CA SER A 296 5.23 2.94 -5.87
C SER A 296 5.67 4.39 -5.82
N ALA A 297 6.49 4.86 -6.78
CA ALA A 297 6.85 6.27 -6.87
C ALA A 297 5.59 7.12 -7.12
N LEU A 298 4.74 6.74 -8.08
CA LEU A 298 3.46 7.41 -8.33
C LEU A 298 2.60 7.47 -7.07
N PHE A 299 2.41 6.34 -6.38
CA PHE A 299 1.62 6.27 -5.16
C PHE A 299 2.14 7.19 -4.07
N PHE A 300 3.41 7.04 -3.68
CA PHE A 300 3.95 7.81 -2.56
C PHE A 300 4.10 9.30 -2.86
N VAL A 301 4.44 9.69 -4.09
CA VAL A 301 4.45 11.11 -4.48
C VAL A 301 3.03 11.67 -4.48
N SER A 302 2.05 10.94 -4.98
CA SER A 302 0.65 11.35 -4.96
C SER A 302 0.13 11.52 -3.53
N ILE A 303 0.39 10.57 -2.64
CA ILE A 303 0.03 10.71 -1.21
C ILE A 303 0.74 11.91 -0.58
N GLY A 304 2.03 12.10 -0.88
CA GLY A 304 2.77 13.27 -0.42
C GLY A 304 2.15 14.59 -0.89
N ALA A 305 1.66 14.64 -2.14
CA ALA A 305 1.03 15.82 -2.71
C ALA A 305 -0.29 16.20 -2.02
N LEU A 306 -0.98 15.24 -1.42
CA LEU A 306 -2.20 15.48 -0.64
C LEU A 306 -1.92 16.03 0.78
N VAL A 307 -0.67 16.03 1.22
CA VAL A 307 -0.30 16.53 2.56
C VAL A 307 -0.27 18.05 2.58
N ASN A 308 -1.10 18.63 3.44
CA ASN A 308 -1.06 20.06 3.70
C ASN A 308 0.00 20.38 4.78
N ILE A 309 1.13 20.92 4.33
CA ILE A 309 2.28 21.25 5.21
C ILE A 309 1.89 22.28 6.29
N SER A 310 0.94 23.18 6.01
CA SER A 310 0.49 24.19 6.96
C SER A 310 -0.17 23.58 8.21
N LEU A 311 -0.65 22.35 8.13
CA LEU A 311 -1.29 21.64 9.24
C LEU A 311 -0.28 20.87 10.12
N ILE A 312 0.96 20.68 9.67
CA ILE A 312 1.97 19.92 10.42
C ILE A 312 2.17 20.44 11.85
N PRO A 313 2.29 21.78 12.09
CA PRO A 313 2.45 22.29 13.46
C PRO A 313 1.30 21.95 14.40
N LEU A 314 0.07 21.81 13.86
CA LEU A 314 -1.11 21.44 14.63
C LEU A 314 -1.06 19.97 15.08
N TYR A 315 -0.55 19.09 14.22
CA TYR A 315 -0.56 17.65 14.46
C TYR A 315 0.75 17.10 15.04
N ILE A 316 1.79 17.93 15.23
CA ILE A 316 3.11 17.43 15.71
C ILE A 316 3.03 16.77 17.08
N VAL A 317 2.25 17.34 18.02
CA VAL A 317 2.07 16.77 19.36
C VAL A 317 1.29 15.46 19.31
N PRO A 318 0.12 15.37 18.66
CA PRO A 318 -0.57 14.11 18.44
C PRO A 318 0.31 13.03 17.83
N VAL A 319 1.07 13.35 16.79
CA VAL A 319 1.96 12.39 16.11
C VAL A 319 3.03 11.86 17.08
N ILE A 320 3.70 12.73 17.84
CA ILE A 320 4.70 12.30 18.81
C ILE A 320 4.08 11.40 19.88
N VAL A 321 2.91 11.76 20.42
CA VAL A 321 2.23 10.95 21.43
C VAL A 321 1.84 9.58 20.87
N LEU A 322 1.30 9.51 19.66
CA LEU A 322 0.92 8.24 19.01
C LEU A 322 2.14 7.35 18.75
N ILE A 323 3.24 7.92 18.26
CA ILE A 323 4.49 7.17 18.04
C ILE A 323 5.02 6.61 19.35
N LEU A 324 5.14 7.44 20.40
CA LEU A 324 5.62 6.99 21.69
C LEU A 324 4.69 5.92 22.31
N THR A 325 3.39 6.08 22.15
CA THR A 325 2.40 5.08 22.57
C THR A 325 2.62 3.76 21.86
N ALA A 326 2.73 3.77 20.54
CA ALA A 326 2.94 2.56 19.75
C ALA A 326 4.23 1.82 20.18
N PHE A 327 5.34 2.55 20.32
CA PHE A 327 6.59 1.97 20.79
C PHE A 327 6.47 1.36 22.20
N ALA A 328 5.90 2.10 23.16
CA ALA A 328 5.74 1.63 24.54
C ALA A 328 4.84 0.38 24.61
N VAL A 329 3.73 0.41 23.89
CA VAL A 329 2.75 -0.69 23.89
C VAL A 329 3.34 -1.94 23.22
N LYS A 330 3.95 -1.82 22.06
CA LYS A 330 4.62 -2.95 21.37
C LYS A 330 5.68 -3.58 22.28
N PHE A 331 6.54 -2.76 22.86
CA PHE A 331 7.56 -3.24 23.78
C PHE A 331 6.98 -3.99 24.99
N LEU A 332 5.96 -3.43 25.63
CA LEU A 332 5.33 -4.04 26.81
C LEU A 332 4.58 -5.33 26.47
N LEU A 333 3.86 -5.37 25.34
CA LEU A 333 3.09 -6.54 24.92
C LEU A 333 4.01 -7.70 24.54
N VAL A 334 5.12 -7.42 23.84
CA VAL A 334 6.10 -8.46 23.50
C VAL A 334 6.82 -9.00 24.73
N LEU A 335 7.01 -8.18 25.79
CA LEU A 335 7.59 -8.65 27.06
C LEU A 335 6.60 -9.47 27.91
N ALA A 336 5.29 -9.27 27.73
CA ALA A 336 4.26 -9.92 28.52
C ALA A 336 3.87 -11.32 27.98
N VAL A 337 4.23 -11.64 26.76
CA VAL A 337 3.94 -12.93 26.10
C VAL A 337 5.18 -13.81 26.02
#